data_9df97139f60cb75c84555921eceb642e
#
_entry.id   9df97139f60cb75c84555921eceb642e
#
_cell.length_a   1.000
_cell.length_b   1.000
_cell.length_c   1.000
_cell.angle_alpha   90.00
_cell.angle_beta   90.00
_cell.angle_gamma   90.00
#
_symmetry.space_group_name_H-M   'P 1'
#
loop_
_entity.id
_entity.type
_entity.pdbx_description
1 polymer ?
#
loop_
_entity_poly.entity_id
_entity_poly.type
_entity_poly.pdbx_seq_one_letter_code
_entity_poly.pdbx_strand_id
1 'polypeptide(L)'
;MKKIKYVLIFVLLLISIHTVSYAGTKYNGIDYSRVYDFDYYIKHNSYPRTHYSNSPDKALKYFVKYGMAKRQRACESFDVNSYINGNADLRRLYKNDYVKYYTHYRTKGYKQSKRKGTYTGISKMKDYLTVWNGVNYASVYDYNYYTKKYDKLDKYGVDDQRVLRYFVLYGMKKGDRANKNFNVKAYAKQFNNIYGTNYKKYFDMYLNGVTNIEEDPEEDVIEEIEEEPEDIYTGKAVNGKRTLLNYLAMSLVPCGKTLYIWGGGWEDDASQIGYQSSWNSFFEEHATSGYDYTNYRYKYWNGLDCSGFVGWVIYNTLYTKSGGPFLVYQSTTVASNYKKKGWCKLTNDDNFKPGDVVSMNGHVWISLGQCSDRSVVVMHSSPKGVQISGTSGRAAKLANYYMSKYFRSWPYEARTVGSGYLNYEGKARWNVSGGVLSDPDGVQNMSADQVLKILLGK
;
A
#
# COMPACT_ATOMS: atom_id res chain seq x y z
N MET A 1 30.69 -62.43 -25.72
CA MET A 1 31.12 -61.18 -26.40
C MET A 1 30.07 -60.52 -27.28
N LYS A 2 29.08 -61.22 -27.83
CA LYS A 2 28.01 -60.58 -28.65
C LYS A 2 26.95 -59.74 -27.85
N LYS A 3 26.67 -60.10 -26.61
CA LYS A 3 25.67 -59.37 -25.78
C LYS A 3 26.17 -57.99 -25.27
N ILE A 4 27.47 -57.77 -25.15
CA ILE A 4 28.07 -56.52 -24.71
C ILE A 4 28.01 -55.47 -25.84
N LYS A 5 28.09 -55.85 -27.11
CA LYS A 5 27.98 -54.91 -28.23
C LYS A 5 26.60 -54.29 -28.37
N TYR A 6 25.51 -54.98 -28.06
CA TYR A 6 24.18 -54.47 -28.16
C TYR A 6 23.83 -53.51 -27.01
N VAL A 7 24.38 -53.71 -25.82
CA VAL A 7 24.23 -52.84 -24.68
C VAL A 7 24.95 -51.50 -24.92
N LEU A 8 26.15 -51.52 -25.52
CA LEU A 8 26.89 -50.30 -25.85
C LEU A 8 26.19 -49.46 -26.97
N ILE A 9 25.59 -50.12 -27.98
CA ILE A 9 24.85 -49.47 -29.04
C ILE A 9 23.54 -48.84 -28.49
N PHE A 10 22.87 -49.50 -27.55
CA PHE A 10 21.65 -48.99 -26.93
C PHE A 10 21.94 -47.83 -25.97
N VAL A 11 23.05 -47.86 -25.24
CA VAL A 11 23.52 -46.76 -24.38
C VAL A 11 23.98 -45.54 -25.23
N LEU A 12 24.65 -45.78 -26.36
CA LEU A 12 25.01 -44.71 -27.30
C LEU A 12 23.80 -44.10 -28.01
N LEU A 13 22.72 -44.85 -28.26
CA LEU A 13 21.46 -44.33 -28.81
C LEU A 13 20.66 -43.57 -27.78
N LEU A 14 20.78 -43.83 -26.48
CA LEU A 14 20.14 -43.09 -25.40
C LEU A 14 20.86 -41.77 -25.05
N ILE A 15 22.16 -41.66 -25.37
CA ILE A 15 22.95 -40.42 -25.15
C ILE A 15 22.80 -39.43 -26.29
N SER A 16 22.30 -39.87 -27.47
CA SER A 16 22.13 -38.99 -28.65
C SER A 16 20.83 -38.22 -28.73
N ILE A 17 19.98 -38.23 -27.68
CA ILE A 17 18.65 -37.55 -27.73
C ILE A 17 18.59 -36.27 -26.89
N HIS A 18 19.70 -35.71 -26.45
CA HIS A 18 19.66 -34.43 -25.76
C HIS A 18 20.73 -33.43 -26.22
N THR A 19 20.92 -33.29 -27.52
CA THR A 19 21.42 -32.03 -28.05
C THR A 19 20.18 -31.15 -28.36
N VAL A 20 19.60 -30.52 -27.34
CA VAL A 20 18.72 -29.38 -27.55
C VAL A 20 19.58 -28.33 -28.23
N SER A 21 19.43 -28.22 -29.53
CA SER A 21 19.99 -27.12 -30.30
C SER A 21 19.43 -25.82 -29.77
N TYR A 22 20.21 -25.08 -28.99
CA TYR A 22 19.94 -23.69 -28.63
C TYR A 22 20.10 -22.75 -29.82
N ALA A 23 19.93 -23.22 -31.05
CA ALA A 23 19.90 -22.39 -32.24
C ALA A 23 18.65 -21.54 -32.22
N GLY A 24 18.79 -20.21 -32.20
CA GLY A 24 17.68 -19.27 -32.34
C GLY A 24 17.16 -18.59 -31.08
N THR A 25 17.91 -18.56 -29.98
CA THR A 25 17.52 -17.77 -28.78
C THR A 25 18.26 -16.45 -28.64
N LYS A 26 19.25 -16.15 -29.49
CA LYS A 26 20.02 -14.90 -29.45
C LYS A 26 19.69 -14.00 -30.64
N TYR A 27 19.39 -12.73 -30.34
CA TYR A 27 19.17 -11.68 -31.34
C TYR A 27 19.95 -10.43 -30.95
N ASN A 28 20.77 -9.92 -31.84
CA ASN A 28 21.68 -8.78 -31.60
C ASN A 28 22.53 -8.94 -30.34
N GLY A 29 23.12 -10.12 -30.14
CA GLY A 29 23.95 -10.42 -28.97
C GLY A 29 23.19 -10.65 -27.66
N ILE A 30 21.87 -10.48 -27.63
CA ILE A 30 21.03 -10.62 -26.47
C ILE A 30 20.39 -12.01 -26.42
N ASP A 31 20.51 -12.71 -25.30
CA ASP A 31 19.89 -14.01 -25.08
C ASP A 31 18.46 -13.86 -24.57
N TYR A 32 17.49 -14.45 -25.25
CA TYR A 32 16.06 -14.46 -24.94
C TYR A 32 15.56 -15.81 -24.40
N SER A 33 16.42 -16.80 -24.18
CA SER A 33 16.04 -18.16 -23.76
C SER A 33 15.12 -18.23 -22.54
N ARG A 34 15.15 -17.22 -21.66
CA ARG A 34 14.27 -17.16 -20.48
C ARG A 34 12.85 -16.73 -20.75
N VAL A 35 12.59 -16.16 -21.92
CA VAL A 35 11.28 -15.61 -22.30
C VAL A 35 10.84 -16.08 -23.68
N TYR A 36 11.65 -16.91 -24.34
CA TYR A 36 11.42 -17.39 -25.69
C TYR A 36 11.93 -18.82 -25.87
N ASP A 37 11.09 -19.65 -26.44
CA ASP A 37 11.37 -20.97 -26.98
C ASP A 37 10.74 -21.06 -28.37
N PHE A 38 11.50 -21.49 -29.37
CA PHE A 38 11.04 -21.48 -30.74
C PHE A 38 9.84 -22.42 -30.98
N ASP A 39 9.96 -23.67 -30.53
CA ASP A 39 8.93 -24.68 -30.74
C ASP A 39 7.63 -24.31 -30.04
N TYR A 40 7.75 -23.85 -28.79
CA TYR A 40 6.60 -23.30 -28.04
C TYR A 40 5.98 -22.11 -28.75
N TYR A 41 6.82 -21.14 -29.22
CA TYR A 41 6.34 -19.93 -29.85
C TYR A 41 5.56 -20.20 -31.14
N ILE A 42 6.12 -21.06 -32.01
CA ILE A 42 5.47 -21.47 -33.26
C ILE A 42 4.17 -22.24 -32.98
N LYS A 43 4.17 -23.13 -31.99
CA LYS A 43 3.00 -23.91 -31.62
C LYS A 43 1.83 -23.05 -31.15
N HIS A 44 2.10 -21.97 -30.41
CA HIS A 44 1.07 -21.19 -29.70
C HIS A 44 0.72 -19.86 -30.36
N ASN A 45 1.42 -19.44 -31.42
CA ASN A 45 1.16 -18.18 -32.10
C ASN A 45 0.93 -18.40 -33.61
N SER A 46 -0.27 -18.12 -34.09
CA SER A 46 -0.67 -18.42 -35.48
C SER A 46 0.20 -17.73 -36.51
N TYR A 47 0.44 -16.42 -36.41
CA TYR A 47 1.22 -15.68 -37.38
C TYR A 47 2.67 -16.19 -37.51
N PRO A 48 3.48 -16.33 -36.44
CA PRO A 48 4.81 -16.95 -36.56
C PRO A 48 4.77 -18.37 -37.12
N ARG A 49 3.79 -19.18 -36.74
CA ARG A 49 3.61 -20.53 -37.25
C ARG A 49 3.45 -20.54 -38.78
N THR A 50 2.63 -19.65 -39.31
CA THR A 50 2.37 -19.62 -40.75
C THR A 50 3.57 -19.07 -41.55
N HIS A 51 4.34 -18.13 -40.97
CA HIS A 51 5.35 -17.38 -41.72
C HIS A 51 6.80 -17.78 -41.38
N TYR A 52 7.06 -18.42 -40.25
CA TYR A 52 8.42 -18.64 -39.74
C TYR A 52 8.64 -20.02 -39.16
N SER A 53 7.77 -21.01 -39.44
CA SER A 53 7.86 -22.36 -38.87
C SER A 53 9.20 -23.06 -39.12
N ASN A 54 9.90 -22.72 -40.19
CA ASN A 54 11.19 -23.28 -40.59
C ASN A 54 12.35 -22.25 -40.46
N SER A 55 12.14 -21.16 -39.71
CA SER A 55 13.11 -20.06 -39.66
C SER A 55 13.24 -19.52 -38.22
N PRO A 56 13.96 -20.23 -37.33
CA PRO A 56 14.08 -19.83 -35.91
C PRO A 56 14.53 -18.37 -35.71
N ASP A 57 15.54 -17.93 -36.48
CA ASP A 57 16.06 -16.56 -36.38
C ASP A 57 15.04 -15.50 -36.79
N LYS A 58 14.25 -15.79 -37.85
CA LYS A 58 13.19 -14.87 -38.31
C LYS A 58 12.05 -14.83 -37.28
N ALA A 59 11.69 -15.96 -36.68
CA ALA A 59 10.68 -16.04 -35.65
C ALA A 59 11.10 -15.27 -34.39
N LEU A 60 12.35 -15.44 -33.93
CA LEU A 60 12.89 -14.67 -32.82
C LEU A 60 12.95 -13.18 -33.11
N LYS A 61 13.42 -12.79 -34.29
CA LYS A 61 13.44 -11.38 -34.75
C LYS A 61 12.03 -10.78 -34.74
N TYR A 62 11.03 -11.52 -35.18
CA TYR A 62 9.63 -11.10 -35.14
C TYR A 62 9.13 -10.95 -33.68
N PHE A 63 9.42 -11.95 -32.85
CA PHE A 63 9.06 -11.88 -31.43
C PHE A 63 9.62 -10.63 -30.75
N VAL A 64 10.92 -10.36 -30.94
CA VAL A 64 11.58 -9.20 -30.32
C VAL A 64 11.02 -7.87 -30.85
N LYS A 65 10.79 -7.77 -32.18
CA LYS A 65 10.30 -6.51 -32.77
C LYS A 65 8.81 -6.25 -32.53
N TYR A 66 8.00 -7.30 -32.50
CA TYR A 66 6.53 -7.15 -32.51
C TYR A 66 5.84 -8.00 -31.42
N GLY A 67 6.32 -9.21 -31.18
CA GLY A 67 5.69 -10.18 -30.29
C GLY A 67 5.64 -9.72 -28.84
N MET A 68 6.74 -9.17 -28.33
CA MET A 68 6.82 -8.64 -26.97
C MET A 68 5.85 -7.47 -26.76
N ALA A 69 5.78 -6.53 -27.68
CA ALA A 69 4.84 -5.41 -27.61
C ALA A 69 3.36 -5.87 -27.69
N LYS A 70 3.10 -6.95 -28.40
CA LYS A 70 1.78 -7.60 -28.52
C LYS A 70 1.47 -8.56 -27.37
N ARG A 71 2.33 -8.66 -26.37
CA ARG A 71 2.19 -9.57 -25.20
C ARG A 71 2.09 -11.04 -25.57
N GLN A 72 2.77 -11.47 -26.63
CA GLN A 72 2.74 -12.86 -27.07
C GLN A 72 3.53 -13.74 -26.10
N ARG A 73 2.91 -14.81 -25.62
CA ARG A 73 3.61 -15.84 -24.87
C ARG A 73 4.48 -16.67 -25.79
N ALA A 74 5.78 -16.75 -25.50
CA ALA A 74 6.76 -17.39 -26.36
C ALA A 74 7.56 -18.51 -25.71
N CYS A 75 7.28 -18.85 -24.44
CA CYS A 75 7.78 -20.06 -23.78
C CYS A 75 6.84 -20.52 -22.68
N GLU A 76 7.03 -21.75 -22.24
CA GLU A 76 6.21 -22.33 -21.18
C GLU A 76 6.49 -21.69 -19.81
N SER A 77 7.77 -21.41 -19.53
CA SER A 77 8.25 -20.91 -18.22
C SER A 77 7.97 -19.43 -17.97
N PHE A 78 7.54 -18.68 -18.99
CA PHE A 78 7.23 -17.26 -18.84
C PHE A 78 5.96 -16.86 -19.59
N ASP A 79 5.02 -16.29 -18.88
CA ASP A 79 3.82 -15.66 -19.41
C ASP A 79 3.77 -14.20 -18.97
N VAL A 80 3.91 -13.28 -19.92
CA VAL A 80 3.95 -11.84 -19.64
C VAL A 80 2.66 -11.34 -18.98
N ASN A 81 1.49 -11.86 -19.35
CA ASN A 81 0.23 -11.44 -18.76
C ASN A 81 0.14 -11.89 -17.28
N SER A 82 0.56 -13.12 -17.03
CA SER A 82 0.71 -13.64 -15.67
C SER A 82 1.74 -12.84 -14.86
N TYR A 83 2.87 -12.50 -15.50
CA TYR A 83 3.94 -11.70 -14.86
C TYR A 83 3.49 -10.27 -14.56
N ILE A 84 2.80 -9.62 -15.48
CA ILE A 84 2.18 -8.31 -15.26
C ILE A 84 1.22 -8.37 -14.07
N ASN A 85 0.32 -9.33 -14.08
CA ASN A 85 -0.71 -9.46 -13.04
C ASN A 85 -0.13 -9.82 -11.67
N GLY A 86 0.93 -10.62 -11.62
CA GLY A 86 1.59 -11.02 -10.38
C GLY A 86 2.55 -9.98 -9.78
N ASN A 87 2.79 -8.83 -10.43
CA ASN A 87 3.79 -7.86 -10.00
C ASN A 87 3.28 -6.41 -10.09
N ALA A 88 2.51 -5.97 -9.08
CA ALA A 88 1.91 -4.63 -9.04
C ALA A 88 2.92 -3.48 -9.08
N ASP A 89 4.08 -3.67 -8.46
CA ASP A 89 5.18 -2.70 -8.50
C ASP A 89 5.70 -2.46 -9.93
N LEU A 90 5.81 -3.52 -10.72
CA LEU A 90 6.22 -3.39 -12.13
C LEU A 90 5.12 -2.77 -12.98
N ARG A 91 3.84 -3.03 -12.67
CA ARG A 91 2.73 -2.36 -13.36
C ARG A 91 2.77 -0.85 -13.15
N ARG A 92 3.02 -0.40 -11.93
CA ARG A 92 3.20 1.04 -11.64
C ARG A 92 4.36 1.64 -12.41
N LEU A 93 5.47 0.90 -12.53
CA LEU A 93 6.71 1.38 -13.15
C LEU A 93 6.65 1.37 -14.68
N TYR A 94 6.17 0.26 -15.27
CA TYR A 94 6.23 0.05 -16.73
C TYR A 94 4.93 0.33 -17.46
N LYS A 95 3.81 0.41 -16.73
CA LYS A 95 2.48 0.69 -17.29
C LYS A 95 2.20 -0.19 -18.54
N ASN A 96 1.98 0.41 -19.70
CA ASN A 96 1.71 -0.27 -20.96
C ASN A 96 2.97 -0.56 -21.80
N ASP A 97 4.15 -0.34 -21.27
CA ASP A 97 5.41 -0.73 -21.92
C ASP A 97 5.70 -2.21 -21.70
N TYR A 98 5.03 -3.04 -22.47
CA TYR A 98 5.08 -4.50 -22.30
C TYR A 98 6.47 -5.09 -22.54
N VAL A 99 7.29 -4.46 -23.39
CA VAL A 99 8.68 -4.90 -23.67
C VAL A 99 9.53 -4.86 -22.39
N LYS A 100 9.28 -3.88 -21.51
CA LYS A 100 10.01 -3.77 -20.23
C LYS A 100 9.76 -4.94 -19.28
N TYR A 101 8.59 -5.56 -19.30
CA TYR A 101 8.32 -6.75 -18.46
C TYR A 101 9.14 -7.96 -18.90
N TYR A 102 9.24 -8.23 -20.21
CA TYR A 102 10.11 -9.29 -20.74
C TYR A 102 11.58 -9.00 -20.41
N THR A 103 12.01 -7.75 -20.60
CA THR A 103 13.38 -7.33 -20.31
C THR A 103 13.69 -7.46 -18.82
N HIS A 104 12.76 -7.02 -17.95
CA HIS A 104 12.93 -7.15 -16.51
C HIS A 104 13.04 -8.62 -16.08
N TYR A 105 12.11 -9.49 -16.52
CA TYR A 105 12.19 -10.90 -16.16
C TYR A 105 13.49 -11.53 -16.67
N ARG A 106 13.84 -11.31 -17.91
CA ARG A 106 15.05 -11.85 -18.55
C ARG A 106 16.33 -11.43 -17.86
N THR A 107 16.42 -10.20 -17.33
CA THR A 107 17.68 -9.67 -16.76
C THR A 107 17.74 -9.76 -15.24
N LYS A 108 16.65 -9.55 -14.54
CA LYS A 108 16.59 -9.39 -13.07
C LYS A 108 15.53 -10.29 -12.41
N GLY A 109 14.31 -10.32 -12.94
CA GLY A 109 13.17 -10.93 -12.30
C GLY A 109 13.33 -12.43 -12.02
N TYR A 110 13.95 -13.16 -12.95
CA TYR A 110 14.17 -14.60 -12.79
C TYR A 110 15.07 -14.97 -11.60
N LYS A 111 15.90 -14.02 -11.12
CA LYS A 111 16.77 -14.19 -9.94
C LYS A 111 16.07 -13.87 -8.63
N GLN A 112 14.91 -13.24 -8.68
CA GLN A 112 14.18 -12.79 -7.50
C GLN A 112 13.18 -13.86 -7.07
N SER A 113 13.37 -14.46 -5.89
CA SER A 113 12.56 -15.58 -5.37
C SER A 113 11.05 -15.27 -5.29
N LYS A 114 10.70 -14.01 -5.06
CA LYS A 114 9.31 -13.53 -5.02
C LYS A 114 8.65 -13.41 -6.40
N ARG A 115 9.42 -13.46 -7.50
CA ARG A 115 8.90 -13.31 -8.85
C ARG A 115 8.92 -14.64 -9.60
N LYS A 116 7.79 -14.99 -10.17
CA LYS A 116 7.65 -16.20 -10.97
C LYS A 116 7.38 -15.81 -12.42
N GLY A 117 7.97 -16.55 -13.35
CA GLY A 117 7.70 -16.33 -14.78
C GLY A 117 6.27 -16.69 -15.17
N THR A 118 5.72 -17.70 -14.51
CA THR A 118 4.30 -18.07 -14.60
C THR A 118 3.75 -18.25 -13.20
N TYR A 119 2.52 -17.82 -13.00
CA TYR A 119 1.76 -18.09 -11.77
C TYR A 119 0.82 -19.25 -12.07
N THR A 120 1.28 -20.48 -11.84
CA THR A 120 0.46 -21.68 -11.91
C THR A 120 -0.41 -21.75 -10.67
N GLY A 121 -1.60 -21.29 -10.75
CA GLY A 121 -2.59 -21.30 -9.68
C GLY A 121 -3.33 -19.98 -9.67
N ILE A 122 -4.42 -20.00 -10.36
CA ILE A 122 -5.43 -18.93 -10.37
C ILE A 122 -5.81 -18.46 -8.95
N SER A 123 -5.66 -19.32 -7.91
CA SER A 123 -5.91 -18.99 -6.51
C SER A 123 -4.98 -17.91 -5.94
N LYS A 124 -3.67 -17.97 -6.16
CA LYS A 124 -2.73 -16.96 -5.63
C LYS A 124 -2.82 -15.61 -6.33
N MET A 125 -3.16 -15.59 -7.61
CA MET A 125 -3.46 -14.35 -8.33
C MET A 125 -4.80 -13.76 -7.92
N LYS A 126 -5.83 -14.59 -7.74
CA LYS A 126 -7.13 -14.14 -7.20
C LYS A 126 -6.95 -13.50 -5.83
N ASP A 127 -6.19 -14.14 -4.94
CA ASP A 127 -5.97 -13.64 -3.59
C ASP A 127 -5.24 -12.29 -3.58
N TYR A 128 -4.23 -12.11 -4.43
CA TYR A 128 -3.51 -10.84 -4.52
C TYR A 128 -4.38 -9.71 -5.09
N LEU A 129 -5.19 -10.00 -6.11
CA LEU A 129 -6.05 -9.02 -6.78
C LEU A 129 -7.34 -8.72 -6.01
N THR A 130 -7.74 -9.58 -5.11
CA THR A 130 -9.06 -9.56 -4.46
C THR A 130 -9.01 -9.52 -2.94
N VAL A 131 -7.85 -9.73 -2.32
CA VAL A 131 -7.70 -9.67 -0.86
C VAL A 131 -7.24 -8.29 -0.41
N TRP A 132 -8.00 -7.68 0.49
CA TRP A 132 -7.64 -6.43 1.13
C TRP A 132 -7.96 -6.50 2.63
N ASN A 133 -6.98 -6.16 3.48
CA ASN A 133 -7.08 -6.26 4.94
C ASN A 133 -7.57 -7.64 5.45
N GLY A 134 -7.12 -8.72 4.80
CA GLY A 134 -7.46 -10.09 5.17
C GLY A 134 -8.82 -10.60 4.66
N VAL A 135 -9.64 -9.74 4.06
CA VAL A 135 -10.93 -10.12 3.46
C VAL A 135 -10.76 -10.38 1.96
N ASN A 136 -11.30 -11.50 1.48
CA ASN A 136 -11.30 -11.85 0.06
C ASN A 136 -12.60 -11.38 -0.60
N TYR A 137 -12.51 -10.44 -1.52
CA TYR A 137 -13.63 -9.84 -2.26
C TYR A 137 -13.90 -10.52 -3.61
N ALA A 138 -13.27 -11.65 -3.94
CA ALA A 138 -13.38 -12.30 -5.25
C ALA A 138 -14.81 -12.59 -5.71
N SER A 139 -15.73 -12.86 -4.78
CA SER A 139 -17.14 -13.13 -5.10
C SER A 139 -17.89 -11.88 -5.57
N VAL A 140 -17.45 -10.70 -5.17
CA VAL A 140 -18.11 -9.40 -5.46
C VAL A 140 -17.28 -8.45 -6.31
N TYR A 141 -15.99 -8.77 -6.54
CA TYR A 141 -15.05 -7.92 -7.22
C TYR A 141 -14.20 -8.66 -8.25
N ASP A 142 -14.06 -8.06 -9.43
CA ASP A 142 -13.15 -8.45 -10.51
C ASP A 142 -12.49 -7.18 -11.07
N TYR A 143 -11.18 -7.11 -11.00
CA TYR A 143 -10.41 -5.92 -11.40
C TYR A 143 -10.70 -5.51 -12.86
N ASN A 144 -10.64 -6.48 -13.79
CA ASN A 144 -10.79 -6.18 -15.21
C ASN A 144 -12.22 -5.74 -15.54
N TYR A 145 -13.22 -6.37 -14.89
CA TYR A 145 -14.62 -6.00 -15.07
C TYR A 145 -14.87 -4.59 -14.51
N TYR A 146 -14.36 -4.29 -13.31
CA TYR A 146 -14.61 -3.03 -12.62
C TYR A 146 -13.96 -1.85 -13.34
N THR A 147 -12.67 -1.96 -13.73
CA THR A 147 -11.95 -0.90 -14.45
C THR A 147 -12.52 -0.65 -15.83
N LYS A 148 -12.96 -1.71 -16.54
CA LYS A 148 -13.62 -1.56 -17.85
C LYS A 148 -14.96 -0.84 -17.74
N LYS A 149 -15.67 -0.98 -16.61
CA LYS A 149 -17.01 -0.43 -16.42
C LYS A 149 -17.01 1.02 -15.95
N TYR A 150 -15.95 1.46 -15.26
CA TYR A 150 -15.89 2.78 -14.62
C TYR A 150 -14.63 3.55 -15.04
N ASP A 151 -14.73 4.36 -16.08
CA ASP A 151 -13.61 5.14 -16.68
C ASP A 151 -12.89 6.05 -15.65
N LYS A 152 -13.61 6.53 -14.64
CA LYS A 152 -13.02 7.33 -13.54
C LYS A 152 -11.89 6.60 -12.78
N LEU A 153 -11.77 5.28 -12.95
CA LEU A 153 -10.72 4.47 -12.33
C LEU A 153 -9.41 4.51 -13.11
N ASP A 154 -9.39 5.06 -14.32
CA ASP A 154 -8.18 5.20 -15.15
C ASP A 154 -7.09 6.00 -14.45
N LYS A 155 -7.47 6.95 -13.58
CA LYS A 155 -6.53 7.70 -12.75
C LYS A 155 -5.69 6.84 -11.81
N TYR A 156 -6.12 5.62 -11.49
CA TYR A 156 -5.36 4.66 -10.70
C TYR A 156 -4.43 3.80 -11.57
N GLY A 157 -4.56 3.90 -12.90
CA GLY A 157 -3.78 3.15 -13.87
C GLY A 157 -3.95 1.65 -13.67
N VAL A 158 -2.83 0.94 -13.74
CA VAL A 158 -2.80 -0.52 -13.55
C VAL A 158 -2.52 -0.94 -12.09
N ASP A 159 -2.74 -0.06 -11.13
CA ASP A 159 -2.59 -0.37 -9.71
C ASP A 159 -3.87 -1.03 -9.18
N ASP A 160 -3.91 -2.34 -9.29
CA ASP A 160 -5.04 -3.18 -8.89
C ASP A 160 -5.34 -3.13 -7.39
N GLN A 161 -4.36 -2.97 -6.53
CA GLN A 161 -4.57 -2.81 -5.10
C GLN A 161 -5.25 -1.47 -4.75
N ARG A 162 -4.89 -0.40 -5.46
CA ARG A 162 -5.55 0.90 -5.29
C ARG A 162 -6.99 0.86 -5.79
N VAL A 163 -7.25 0.14 -6.89
CA VAL A 163 -8.61 -0.02 -7.43
C VAL A 163 -9.47 -0.88 -6.52
N LEU A 164 -8.94 -2.00 -5.99
CA LEU A 164 -9.64 -2.82 -5.01
C LEU A 164 -9.99 -2.00 -3.75
N ARG A 165 -9.04 -1.25 -3.23
CA ARG A 165 -9.25 -0.38 -2.09
C ARG A 165 -10.34 0.67 -2.37
N TYR A 166 -10.32 1.30 -3.54
CA TYR A 166 -11.38 2.22 -3.94
C TYR A 166 -12.75 1.54 -3.94
N PHE A 167 -12.83 0.32 -4.48
CA PHE A 167 -14.07 -0.45 -4.46
C PHE A 167 -14.57 -0.70 -3.03
N VAL A 168 -13.70 -1.17 -2.14
CA VAL A 168 -14.10 -1.49 -0.76
C VAL A 168 -14.53 -0.25 0.02
N LEU A 169 -13.82 0.86 -0.12
CA LEU A 169 -14.10 2.09 0.65
C LEU A 169 -15.25 2.91 0.09
N TYR A 170 -15.42 2.92 -1.24
CA TYR A 170 -16.37 3.81 -1.92
C TYR A 170 -17.35 3.07 -2.84
N GLY A 171 -16.85 2.12 -3.62
CA GLY A 171 -17.65 1.40 -4.59
C GLY A 171 -18.76 0.59 -3.95
N MET A 172 -18.46 -0.10 -2.84
CA MET A 172 -19.45 -0.86 -2.08
C MET A 172 -20.57 0.04 -1.55
N LYS A 173 -20.22 1.19 -0.96
CA LYS A 173 -21.22 2.16 -0.46
C LYS A 173 -22.11 2.73 -1.56
N LYS A 174 -21.53 2.99 -2.75
CA LYS A 174 -22.26 3.49 -3.93
C LYS A 174 -23.09 2.39 -4.62
N GLY A 175 -22.94 1.15 -4.22
CA GLY A 175 -23.55 0.02 -4.89
C GLY A 175 -22.93 -0.23 -6.28
N ASP A 176 -21.65 0.04 -6.45
CA ASP A 176 -20.94 -0.22 -7.70
C ASP A 176 -20.95 -1.72 -8.02
N ARG A 177 -21.30 -2.06 -9.26
CA ARG A 177 -21.19 -3.45 -9.73
C ARG A 177 -19.76 -3.71 -10.19
N ALA A 178 -18.99 -4.38 -9.35
CA ALA A 178 -17.57 -4.64 -9.60
C ALA A 178 -17.27 -6.10 -10.01
N ASN A 179 -18.30 -6.94 -10.13
CA ASN A 179 -18.19 -8.31 -10.62
C ASN A 179 -19.33 -8.63 -11.60
N LYS A 180 -19.01 -9.39 -12.65
CA LYS A 180 -20.00 -9.82 -13.65
C LYS A 180 -21.13 -10.64 -13.02
N ASN A 181 -20.79 -11.49 -12.05
CA ASN A 181 -21.70 -12.47 -11.46
C ASN A 181 -22.41 -11.96 -10.22
N PHE A 182 -22.11 -10.76 -9.73
CA PHE A 182 -22.74 -10.18 -8.55
C PHE A 182 -23.27 -8.77 -8.82
N ASN A 183 -24.50 -8.52 -8.42
CA ASN A 183 -25.14 -7.21 -8.48
C ASN A 183 -25.82 -6.92 -7.14
N VAL A 184 -25.20 -6.05 -6.35
CA VAL A 184 -25.68 -5.71 -5.01
C VAL A 184 -27.10 -5.14 -4.99
N LYS A 185 -27.48 -4.37 -6.01
CA LYS A 185 -28.84 -3.81 -6.09
C LYS A 185 -29.91 -4.89 -6.36
N ALA A 186 -29.56 -5.89 -7.15
CA ALA A 186 -30.44 -7.04 -7.35
C ALA A 186 -30.49 -7.92 -6.09
N TYR A 187 -29.37 -8.10 -5.43
CA TYR A 187 -29.27 -8.81 -4.16
C TYR A 187 -30.07 -8.11 -3.05
N ALA A 188 -29.96 -6.79 -2.91
CA ALA A 188 -30.76 -6.01 -1.95
C ALA A 188 -32.27 -6.17 -2.13
N LYS A 189 -32.74 -6.26 -3.39
CA LYS A 189 -34.16 -6.51 -3.69
C LYS A 189 -34.67 -7.87 -3.20
N GLN A 190 -33.80 -8.90 -3.18
CA GLN A 190 -34.18 -10.23 -2.65
C GLN A 190 -34.46 -10.18 -1.15
N PHE A 191 -33.90 -9.18 -0.46
CA PHE A 191 -34.09 -8.92 0.97
C PHE A 191 -35.01 -7.73 1.22
N ASN A 192 -35.96 -7.44 0.30
CA ASN A 192 -36.95 -6.38 0.41
C ASN A 192 -36.35 -4.99 0.71
N ASN A 193 -35.06 -4.77 0.37
CA ASN A 193 -34.30 -3.55 0.64
C ASN A 193 -34.30 -3.13 2.14
N ILE A 194 -34.19 -4.09 3.05
CA ILE A 194 -34.24 -3.86 4.51
C ILE A 194 -33.25 -2.81 5.03
N TYR A 195 -32.12 -2.61 4.33
CA TYR A 195 -31.13 -1.59 4.64
C TYR A 195 -31.17 -0.40 3.66
N GLY A 196 -32.24 -0.23 2.90
CA GLY A 196 -32.41 0.86 1.93
C GLY A 196 -31.24 0.94 0.95
N THR A 197 -30.61 2.11 0.86
CA THR A 197 -29.44 2.37 -0.01
C THR A 197 -28.10 2.09 0.63
N ASN A 198 -28.08 1.55 1.85
CA ASN A 198 -26.81 1.15 2.48
C ASN A 198 -26.28 -0.14 1.84
N TYR A 199 -25.76 0.00 0.60
CA TYR A 199 -25.27 -1.12 -0.19
C TYR A 199 -24.10 -1.86 0.45
N LYS A 200 -23.30 -1.18 1.30
CA LYS A 200 -22.20 -1.84 1.99
C LYS A 200 -22.69 -2.99 2.88
N LYS A 201 -23.80 -2.81 3.61
CA LYS A 201 -24.38 -3.89 4.45
C LYS A 201 -24.74 -5.13 3.59
N TYR A 202 -25.32 -4.95 2.40
CA TYR A 202 -25.64 -6.08 1.50
C TYR A 202 -24.38 -6.77 0.95
N PHE A 203 -23.32 -6.03 0.66
CA PHE A 203 -22.03 -6.63 0.31
C PHE A 203 -21.47 -7.47 1.47
N ASP A 204 -21.50 -6.94 2.68
CA ASP A 204 -21.04 -7.64 3.88
C ASP A 204 -21.85 -8.91 4.13
N MET A 205 -23.18 -8.86 4.01
CA MET A 205 -24.05 -10.03 4.09
C MET A 205 -23.67 -11.10 3.06
N TYR A 206 -23.52 -10.73 1.80
CA TYR A 206 -23.16 -11.68 0.74
C TYR A 206 -21.76 -12.29 0.96
N LEU A 207 -20.79 -11.49 1.40
CA LEU A 207 -19.43 -11.94 1.73
C LEU A 207 -19.42 -12.92 2.93
N ASN A 208 -20.37 -12.78 3.86
CA ASN A 208 -20.56 -13.66 5.01
C ASN A 208 -21.47 -14.88 4.69
N GLY A 209 -21.86 -15.07 3.42
CA GLY A 209 -22.59 -16.26 2.98
C GLY A 209 -24.10 -16.24 3.22
N VAL A 210 -24.67 -15.07 3.55
CA VAL A 210 -26.12 -14.93 3.73
C VAL A 210 -26.81 -15.04 2.37
N THR A 211 -27.61 -16.11 2.18
CA THR A 211 -28.30 -16.38 0.90
C THR A 211 -29.82 -16.30 1.00
N ASN A 212 -30.39 -16.41 2.19
CA ASN A 212 -31.85 -16.39 2.46
C ASN A 212 -32.15 -15.53 3.69
N ILE A 213 -33.40 -15.06 3.78
CA ILE A 213 -33.91 -14.39 4.97
C ILE A 213 -34.23 -15.48 6.00
N GLU A 214 -33.38 -15.66 7.02
CA GLU A 214 -33.84 -16.16 8.32
C GLU A 214 -34.25 -14.92 9.12
N GLU A 215 -35.48 -14.93 9.63
CA GLU A 215 -35.98 -13.83 10.48
C GLU A 215 -35.11 -13.78 11.74
N ASP A 216 -34.29 -12.72 11.84
CA ASP A 216 -33.49 -12.44 13.04
C ASP A 216 -34.25 -11.43 13.93
N PRO A 217 -34.35 -11.69 15.25
CA PRO A 217 -35.14 -10.85 16.14
C PRO A 217 -34.53 -9.44 16.25
N GLU A 218 -35.41 -8.50 16.43
CA GLU A 218 -35.23 -7.06 16.58
C GLU A 218 -33.93 -6.66 17.29
N GLU A 219 -32.98 -6.13 16.52
CA GLU A 219 -31.87 -5.35 17.06
C GLU A 219 -32.23 -3.88 16.97
N ASP A 220 -32.16 -3.20 18.11
CA ASP A 220 -32.44 -1.78 18.31
C ASP A 220 -31.82 -0.90 17.21
N VAL A 221 -32.67 -0.16 16.52
CA VAL A 221 -32.29 0.86 15.53
C VAL A 221 -31.61 2.00 16.29
N ILE A 222 -30.28 1.95 16.37
CA ILE A 222 -29.51 3.17 16.64
C ILE A 222 -29.51 3.93 15.32
N GLU A 223 -30.16 5.10 15.30
CA GLU A 223 -30.02 6.07 14.23
C GLU A 223 -28.56 6.46 14.12
N GLU A 224 -27.81 5.79 13.22
CA GLU A 224 -26.51 6.26 12.78
C GLU A 224 -26.73 7.52 11.93
N ILE A 225 -26.36 8.66 12.51
CA ILE A 225 -26.14 9.91 11.78
C ILE A 225 -25.23 9.54 10.59
N GLU A 226 -25.69 9.78 9.35
CA GLU A 226 -24.91 9.62 8.13
C GLU A 226 -23.72 10.60 8.16
N GLU A 227 -22.63 10.20 8.82
CA GLU A 227 -21.33 10.80 8.58
C GLU A 227 -20.78 10.21 7.28
N GLU A 228 -20.64 11.05 6.25
CA GLU A 228 -19.88 10.68 5.06
C GLU A 228 -18.50 10.20 5.51
N PRO A 229 -18.03 9.01 5.07
CA PRO A 229 -16.75 8.49 5.51
C PRO A 229 -15.64 9.40 5.03
N GLU A 230 -14.97 9.95 5.98
CA GLU A 230 -13.81 10.80 5.79
C GLU A 230 -12.72 10.05 5.02
N ASP A 231 -12.25 10.64 3.92
CA ASP A 231 -11.21 10.09 3.07
C ASP A 231 -9.82 10.28 3.71
N ILE A 232 -9.59 9.58 4.81
CA ILE A 232 -8.31 9.58 5.56
C ILE A 232 -7.14 9.17 4.66
N TYR A 233 -7.41 8.54 3.52
CA TYR A 233 -6.41 7.90 2.69
C TYR A 233 -6.11 8.60 1.36
N THR A 234 -6.88 9.56 0.94
CA THR A 234 -6.61 10.32 -0.28
C THR A 234 -5.87 11.61 -0.03
N GLY A 235 -5.58 11.93 1.25
CA GLY A 235 -4.92 13.18 1.62
C GLY A 235 -5.72 14.44 1.27
N LYS A 236 -6.95 14.29 0.86
CA LYS A 236 -7.84 15.43 0.85
C LYS A 236 -8.18 15.75 2.29
N ALA A 237 -7.96 16.99 2.69
CA ALA A 237 -8.58 17.50 3.90
C ALA A 237 -10.04 17.08 3.83
N VAL A 238 -10.41 16.29 4.80
CA VAL A 238 -11.72 15.71 4.87
C VAL A 238 -12.72 16.83 4.87
N ASN A 239 -13.37 17.03 3.74
CA ASN A 239 -14.53 17.91 3.54
C ASN A 239 -14.70 19.08 4.53
N GLY A 240 -13.59 19.74 4.91
CA GLY A 240 -13.61 20.85 5.86
C GLY A 240 -13.69 20.48 7.34
N LYS A 241 -13.81 19.20 7.71
CA LYS A 241 -13.72 18.79 9.13
C LYS A 241 -12.27 18.76 9.57
N ARG A 242 -11.79 19.87 10.07
CA ARG A 242 -10.48 20.03 10.67
C ARG A 242 -10.59 19.69 12.16
N THR A 243 -10.64 18.38 12.48
CA THR A 243 -10.78 17.94 13.87
C THR A 243 -9.45 17.41 14.40
N LEU A 244 -9.31 17.46 15.74
CA LEU A 244 -8.15 16.90 16.41
C LEU A 244 -8.07 15.38 16.20
N LEU A 245 -9.20 14.69 16.17
CA LEU A 245 -9.25 13.25 15.89
C LEU A 245 -8.70 12.94 14.50
N ASN A 246 -9.07 13.73 13.48
CA ASN A 246 -8.54 13.54 12.13
C ASN A 246 -7.05 13.85 12.01
N TYR A 247 -6.58 14.85 12.74
CA TYR A 247 -5.15 15.15 12.81
C TYR A 247 -4.36 13.93 13.33
N LEU A 248 -4.85 13.30 14.41
CA LEU A 248 -4.24 12.09 14.94
C LEU A 248 -4.40 10.89 14.02
N ALA A 249 -5.56 10.71 13.39
CA ALA A 249 -5.77 9.65 12.40
C ALA A 249 -4.84 9.82 11.18
N MET A 250 -4.61 11.06 10.73
CA MET A 250 -3.68 11.36 9.66
C MET A 250 -2.25 10.98 10.02
N SER A 251 -1.83 11.17 11.29
CA SER A 251 -0.49 10.78 11.75
C SER A 251 -0.23 9.26 11.64
N LEU A 252 -1.28 8.44 11.73
CA LEU A 252 -1.18 6.99 11.59
C LEU A 252 -1.10 6.50 10.13
N VAL A 253 -1.41 7.35 9.15
CA VAL A 253 -1.40 6.93 7.74
C VAL A 253 -0.02 6.44 7.29
N PRO A 254 1.10 7.12 7.55
CA PRO A 254 2.43 6.64 7.20
C PRO A 254 3.03 5.65 8.22
N CYS A 255 2.38 5.45 9.37
CA CYS A 255 2.87 4.60 10.46
C CYS A 255 3.11 3.15 10.02
N GLY A 256 4.23 2.56 10.43
CA GLY A 256 4.55 1.15 10.20
C GLY A 256 4.77 0.76 8.73
N LYS A 257 4.88 1.72 7.83
CA LYS A 257 5.08 1.48 6.38
C LYS A 257 5.86 2.60 5.66
N THR A 258 6.49 3.51 6.41
CA THR A 258 7.31 4.59 5.87
C THR A 258 8.62 4.66 6.63
N LEU A 259 9.74 4.52 5.91
CA LEU A 259 11.07 4.59 6.49
C LEU A 259 11.50 6.03 6.76
N TYR A 260 12.42 6.21 7.70
CA TYR A 260 13.03 7.49 7.97
C TYR A 260 14.02 7.85 6.86
N ILE A 261 13.88 9.04 6.30
CA ILE A 261 14.82 9.61 5.33
C ILE A 261 15.23 10.98 5.85
N TRP A 262 16.51 11.19 6.11
CA TRP A 262 17.00 12.50 6.49
C TRP A 262 16.73 13.53 5.39
N GLY A 263 15.95 14.57 5.70
CA GLY A 263 15.43 15.55 4.74
C GLY A 263 14.12 15.13 4.08
N GLY A 264 13.60 13.94 4.38
CA GLY A 264 12.34 13.45 3.78
C GLY A 264 11.15 14.32 4.17
N GLY A 265 10.33 14.69 3.17
CA GLY A 265 9.19 15.58 3.33
C GLY A 265 9.50 17.07 3.28
N TRP A 266 10.75 17.46 3.03
CA TRP A 266 11.17 18.87 2.98
C TRP A 266 10.95 19.54 1.62
N GLU A 267 10.87 18.78 0.54
CA GLU A 267 10.56 19.30 -0.79
C GLU A 267 9.04 19.43 -0.97
N ASP A 268 8.58 20.52 -1.59
CA ASP A 268 7.17 20.80 -1.83
C ASP A 268 6.44 19.64 -2.49
N ASP A 269 7.06 19.07 -3.50
CA ASP A 269 6.51 17.94 -4.22
C ASP A 269 6.51 16.63 -3.40
N ALA A 270 7.45 16.47 -2.47
CA ALA A 270 7.56 15.29 -1.60
C ALA A 270 6.57 15.35 -0.42
N SER A 271 5.98 16.51 -0.15
CA SER A 271 5.01 16.74 0.93
C SER A 271 3.57 16.80 0.41
N GLN A 272 3.30 16.17 -0.71
CA GLN A 272 1.99 16.22 -1.36
C GLN A 272 0.88 15.55 -0.54
N ILE A 273 -0.34 15.74 -1.02
CA ILE A 273 -1.52 15.15 -0.44
C ILE A 273 -1.50 13.63 -0.59
N GLY A 274 -1.80 12.98 0.51
CA GLY A 274 -1.91 11.53 0.60
C GLY A 274 -0.60 10.82 0.80
N TYR A 275 -0.71 9.53 1.04
CA TYR A 275 0.41 8.64 1.18
C TYR A 275 1.09 8.41 -0.17
N GLN A 276 2.39 8.66 -0.24
CA GLN A 276 3.12 8.57 -1.50
C GLN A 276 3.45 7.12 -1.85
N SER A 277 3.22 6.73 -3.10
CA SER A 277 3.53 5.37 -3.57
C SER A 277 5.04 5.05 -3.52
N SER A 278 5.90 6.07 -3.67
CA SER A 278 7.35 5.94 -3.55
C SER A 278 7.78 5.51 -2.13
N TRP A 279 7.08 5.97 -1.09
CA TRP A 279 7.38 5.54 0.29
C TRP A 279 7.10 4.06 0.49
N ASN A 280 5.98 3.57 -0.05
CA ASN A 280 5.65 2.15 0.03
C ASN A 280 6.66 1.28 -0.71
N SER A 281 7.03 1.68 -1.93
CA SER A 281 8.02 0.93 -2.73
C SER A 281 9.38 0.89 -2.04
N PHE A 282 9.79 2.02 -1.48
CA PHE A 282 11.05 2.10 -0.73
C PHE A 282 11.00 1.27 0.56
N PHE A 283 9.87 1.30 1.28
CA PHE A 283 9.66 0.47 2.46
C PHE A 283 9.73 -1.03 2.12
N GLU A 284 9.03 -1.48 1.10
CA GLU A 284 9.04 -2.88 0.67
C GLU A 284 10.44 -3.38 0.28
N GLU A 285 11.28 -2.48 -0.24
CA GLU A 285 12.64 -2.82 -0.67
C GLU A 285 13.66 -2.79 0.47
N HIS A 286 13.51 -1.86 1.42
CA HIS A 286 14.57 -1.54 2.38
C HIS A 286 14.21 -1.76 3.85
N ALA A 287 12.96 -2.07 4.20
CA ALA A 287 12.53 -2.27 5.59
C ALA A 287 13.07 -3.59 6.15
N THR A 288 14.28 -3.55 6.66
CA THR A 288 14.97 -4.67 7.31
C THR A 288 15.56 -4.22 8.66
N SER A 289 15.89 -5.16 9.54
CA SER A 289 16.57 -4.84 10.81
C SER A 289 17.88 -4.09 10.62
N GLY A 290 18.54 -4.30 9.47
CA GLY A 290 19.77 -3.62 9.08
C GLY A 290 19.57 -2.25 8.41
N TYR A 291 18.33 -1.72 8.33
CA TYR A 291 18.10 -0.43 7.70
C TYR A 291 18.91 0.70 8.37
N ASP A 292 19.71 1.40 7.57
CA ASP A 292 20.49 2.58 7.96
C ASP A 292 20.14 3.75 7.05
N TYR A 293 19.45 4.74 7.63
CA TYR A 293 19.02 5.94 6.92
C TYR A 293 20.21 6.81 6.42
N THR A 294 21.40 6.66 6.98
CA THR A 294 22.57 7.45 6.56
C THR A 294 22.96 7.19 5.11
N ASN A 295 22.62 6.01 4.59
CA ASN A 295 22.81 5.64 3.19
C ASN A 295 21.79 6.25 2.23
N TYR A 296 20.76 6.91 2.75
CA TYR A 296 19.60 7.39 1.97
C TYR A 296 19.28 8.86 2.23
N ARG A 297 20.22 9.63 2.76
CA ARG A 297 20.03 11.06 3.03
C ARG A 297 19.62 11.82 1.78
N TYR A 298 18.68 12.77 1.95
CA TYR A 298 18.17 13.66 0.89
C TYR A 298 17.47 12.96 -0.27
N LYS A 299 17.03 11.71 -0.08
CA LYS A 299 16.11 11.03 -1.00
C LYS A 299 14.66 11.39 -0.63
N TYR A 300 14.32 12.66 -0.76
CA TYR A 300 13.10 13.31 -0.24
C TYR A 300 11.80 12.57 -0.52
N TRP A 301 11.72 11.88 -1.66
CA TRP A 301 10.55 11.14 -2.15
C TRP A 301 10.36 9.74 -1.54
N ASN A 302 11.30 9.26 -0.74
CA ASN A 302 11.32 7.86 -0.32
C ASN A 302 10.86 7.65 1.13
N GLY A 303 10.57 8.72 1.85
CA GLY A 303 10.11 8.66 3.24
C GLY A 303 10.06 10.02 3.91
N LEU A 304 10.03 10.04 5.21
CA LEU A 304 9.86 11.25 6.02
C LEU A 304 10.91 11.32 7.14
N ASP A 305 11.51 12.50 7.36
CA ASP A 305 12.17 12.76 8.64
C ASP A 305 11.15 13.21 9.71
N CYS A 306 11.62 13.56 10.91
CA CYS A 306 10.74 13.95 11.99
C CYS A 306 9.93 15.22 11.68
N SER A 307 10.55 16.20 11.08
CA SER A 307 9.94 17.49 10.71
C SER A 307 9.04 17.37 9.50
N GLY A 308 9.50 16.62 8.50
CA GLY A 308 8.71 16.29 7.30
C GLY A 308 7.45 15.51 7.65
N PHE A 309 7.53 14.57 8.61
CA PHE A 309 6.38 13.84 9.10
C PHE A 309 5.33 14.77 9.71
N VAL A 310 5.72 15.64 10.67
CA VAL A 310 4.79 16.56 11.32
C VAL A 310 4.22 17.56 10.31
N GLY A 311 5.06 18.08 9.40
CA GLY A 311 4.63 18.98 8.33
C GLY A 311 3.65 18.31 7.37
N TRP A 312 3.87 17.05 7.01
CA TRP A 312 2.99 16.27 6.16
C TRP A 312 1.63 16.02 6.84
N VAL A 313 1.63 15.66 8.14
CA VAL A 313 0.40 15.44 8.89
C VAL A 313 -0.47 16.69 8.91
N ILE A 314 0.10 17.84 9.26
CA ILE A 314 -0.66 19.09 9.34
C ILE A 314 -1.10 19.59 7.95
N TYR A 315 -0.23 19.44 6.94
CA TYR A 315 -0.58 19.79 5.56
C TYR A 315 -1.79 18.98 5.09
N ASN A 316 -1.78 17.64 5.30
CA ASN A 316 -2.87 16.75 4.91
C ASN A 316 -4.13 16.92 5.76
N THR A 317 -4.03 17.46 6.98
CA THR A 317 -5.18 17.78 7.83
C THR A 317 -5.82 19.11 7.43
N LEU A 318 -5.02 20.13 7.09
CA LEU A 318 -5.50 21.49 6.81
C LEU A 318 -5.69 21.82 5.33
N TYR A 319 -5.28 20.91 4.43
CA TYR A 319 -5.36 21.17 2.99
C TYR A 319 -6.78 21.50 2.54
N THR A 320 -6.88 22.51 1.68
CA THR A 320 -8.12 22.90 0.96
C THR A 320 -7.94 22.67 -0.53
N LYS A 321 -9.01 22.69 -1.33
CA LYS A 321 -8.95 22.51 -2.78
C LYS A 321 -8.03 23.52 -3.50
N SER A 322 -7.75 24.64 -2.88
CA SER A 322 -6.86 25.71 -3.39
C SER A 322 -5.37 25.47 -3.06
N GLY A 323 -5.03 24.36 -2.43
CA GLY A 323 -3.71 24.09 -1.91
C GLY A 323 -3.52 24.63 -0.50
N GLY A 324 -2.67 23.96 0.28
CA GLY A 324 -2.24 24.41 1.60
C GLY A 324 -0.81 24.97 1.53
N PRO A 325 -0.41 25.78 2.49
CA PRO A 325 0.97 26.21 2.58
C PRO A 325 1.85 25.01 2.94
N PHE A 326 3.05 24.95 2.36
CA PHE A 326 4.10 24.07 2.81
C PHE A 326 4.44 24.37 4.28
N LEU A 327 4.40 23.36 5.14
CA LEU A 327 4.38 23.51 6.60
C LEU A 327 5.48 22.75 7.33
N VAL A 328 6.58 22.45 6.65
CA VAL A 328 7.76 21.85 7.29
C VAL A 328 8.63 22.94 7.89
N TYR A 329 8.98 22.77 9.15
CA TYR A 329 9.86 23.68 9.89
C TYR A 329 10.96 22.87 10.59
N GLN A 330 12.05 23.50 10.94
CA GLN A 330 13.09 22.86 11.76
C GLN A 330 12.49 22.35 13.08
N SER A 331 12.94 21.19 13.53
CA SER A 331 12.39 20.48 14.69
C SER A 331 12.26 21.35 15.94
N THR A 332 13.21 22.21 16.21
CA THR A 332 13.22 23.16 17.34
C THR A 332 12.17 24.26 17.23
N THR A 333 11.68 24.55 16.03
CA THR A 333 10.83 25.73 15.77
C THR A 333 9.39 25.42 15.37
N VAL A 334 9.03 24.14 15.18
CA VAL A 334 7.67 23.74 14.78
C VAL A 334 6.62 24.31 15.72
N ALA A 335 6.75 24.09 17.03
CA ALA A 335 5.79 24.54 18.03
C ALA A 335 5.65 26.07 18.03
N SER A 336 6.78 26.81 17.97
CA SER A 336 6.77 28.28 17.94
C SER A 336 6.17 28.85 16.65
N ASN A 337 6.36 28.18 15.50
CA ASN A 337 5.76 28.59 14.24
C ASN A 337 4.24 28.36 14.24
N TYR A 338 3.74 27.27 14.81
CA TYR A 338 2.31 27.03 14.94
C TYR A 338 1.66 28.05 15.87
N LYS A 339 2.35 28.46 16.98
CA LYS A 339 1.90 29.59 17.81
C LYS A 339 1.81 30.89 17.01
N LYS A 340 2.85 31.23 16.22
CA LYS A 340 2.86 32.44 15.39
C LYS A 340 1.70 32.51 14.40
N LYS A 341 1.21 31.35 13.94
CA LYS A 341 0.03 31.23 13.08
C LYS A 341 -1.31 31.35 13.83
N GLY A 342 -1.29 31.46 15.16
CA GLY A 342 -2.49 31.51 15.98
C GLY A 342 -3.21 30.16 16.15
N TRP A 343 -2.59 29.05 15.75
CA TRP A 343 -3.21 27.73 15.76
C TRP A 343 -3.18 27.06 17.13
N CYS A 344 -2.20 27.38 17.95
CA CYS A 344 -1.96 26.77 19.24
C CYS A 344 -1.43 27.78 20.25
N LYS A 345 -1.41 27.39 21.51
CA LYS A 345 -0.64 28.04 22.58
C LYS A 345 0.57 27.18 22.94
N LEU A 346 1.69 27.81 23.31
CA LEU A 346 2.76 27.10 23.98
C LEU A 346 2.39 26.82 25.43
N THR A 347 2.78 25.66 25.90
CA THR A 347 2.57 25.22 27.29
C THR A 347 3.83 24.56 27.83
N ASN A 348 4.08 24.76 29.10
CA ASN A 348 5.20 24.17 29.85
C ASN A 348 4.74 23.24 31.00
N ASP A 349 3.45 22.89 30.99
CA ASP A 349 2.92 21.94 31.97
C ASP A 349 3.46 20.53 31.72
N ASP A 350 3.42 19.66 32.75
CA ASP A 350 3.84 18.25 32.66
C ASP A 350 2.80 17.33 32.05
N ASN A 351 1.71 17.90 31.53
CA ASN A 351 0.63 17.16 30.92
C ASN A 351 0.79 17.17 29.40
N PHE A 352 0.93 16.00 28.80
CA PHE A 352 1.01 15.80 27.35
C PHE A 352 -0.34 15.34 26.83
N LYS A 353 -1.12 16.28 26.31
CA LYS A 353 -2.44 16.00 25.76
C LYS A 353 -2.34 15.41 24.35
N PRO A 354 -3.33 14.59 23.94
CA PRO A 354 -3.41 14.13 22.55
C PRO A 354 -3.38 15.31 21.58
N GLY A 355 -2.54 15.18 20.56
CA GLY A 355 -2.33 16.20 19.54
C GLY A 355 -1.27 17.25 19.87
N ASP A 356 -0.77 17.36 21.10
CA ASP A 356 0.34 18.27 21.41
C ASP A 356 1.51 18.00 20.47
N VAL A 357 2.08 19.05 19.87
CA VAL A 357 3.28 18.98 19.01
C VAL A 357 4.48 19.42 19.82
N VAL A 358 5.45 18.55 19.95
CA VAL A 358 6.60 18.73 20.85
C VAL A 358 7.88 18.92 20.04
N SER A 359 8.45 20.10 20.11
CA SER A 359 9.71 20.49 19.48
C SER A 359 10.88 20.27 20.44
N MET A 360 11.91 19.60 19.97
CA MET A 360 13.14 19.29 20.73
C MET A 360 14.36 19.63 19.89
N ASN A 361 15.52 19.68 20.52
CA ASN A 361 16.77 19.73 19.78
C ASN A 361 16.95 18.42 18.97
N GLY A 362 17.01 18.58 17.65
CA GLY A 362 17.18 17.47 16.71
C GLY A 362 15.96 16.57 16.49
N HIS A 363 14.79 16.84 17.13
CA HIS A 363 13.61 16.02 16.94
C HIS A 363 12.29 16.79 17.15
N VAL A 364 11.22 16.29 16.53
CA VAL A 364 9.84 16.76 16.75
C VAL A 364 8.87 15.57 16.66
N TRP A 365 7.81 15.60 17.48
CA TRP A 365 6.86 14.51 17.56
C TRP A 365 5.46 14.99 17.99
N ILE A 366 4.46 14.12 17.80
CA ILE A 366 3.07 14.34 18.15
C ILE A 366 2.72 13.44 19.34
N SER A 367 2.08 13.99 20.36
CA SER A 367 1.56 13.24 21.49
C SER A 367 0.28 12.50 21.10
N LEU A 368 0.20 11.20 21.37
CA LEU A 368 -1.05 10.44 21.37
C LEU A 368 -1.70 10.41 22.77
N GLY A 369 -1.14 11.13 23.71
CA GLY A 369 -1.65 11.28 25.06
C GLY A 369 -0.75 10.68 26.15
N GLN A 370 -1.09 11.03 27.37
CA GLN A 370 -0.41 10.57 28.57
C GLN A 370 -1.16 9.39 29.21
N CYS A 371 -0.40 8.43 29.75
CA CYS A 371 -0.91 7.29 30.47
C CYS A 371 -1.07 7.61 31.98
N SER A 372 -1.73 6.73 32.71
CA SER A 372 -1.95 6.87 34.17
C SER A 372 -0.66 6.89 34.99
N ASP A 373 0.41 6.27 34.49
CA ASP A 373 1.76 6.29 35.09
C ASP A 373 2.61 7.50 34.66
N ARG A 374 1.98 8.50 34.04
CA ARG A 374 2.60 9.71 33.45
C ARG A 374 3.53 9.48 32.27
N SER A 375 3.70 8.23 31.81
CA SER A 375 4.38 7.96 30.56
C SER A 375 3.56 8.46 29.36
N VAL A 376 4.21 8.81 28.23
CA VAL A 376 3.57 9.45 27.08
C VAL A 376 3.73 8.58 25.84
N VAL A 377 2.63 8.37 25.12
CA VAL A 377 2.67 7.70 23.83
C VAL A 377 3.00 8.72 22.73
N VAL A 378 4.04 8.41 21.97
CA VAL A 378 4.68 9.29 21.00
C VAL A 378 4.39 8.78 19.59
N MET A 379 3.98 9.66 18.69
CA MET A 379 3.86 9.39 17.26
C MET A 379 4.91 10.22 16.52
N HIS A 380 5.85 9.57 15.84
CA HIS A 380 6.98 10.26 15.23
C HIS A 380 7.59 9.51 14.04
N SER A 381 8.42 10.18 13.27
CA SER A 381 9.40 9.56 12.38
C SER A 381 10.77 9.60 13.04
N SER A 382 11.38 8.45 13.29
CA SER A 382 12.69 8.28 13.91
C SER A 382 13.63 7.50 12.97
N PRO A 383 14.92 7.30 13.29
CA PRO A 383 15.87 6.65 12.38
C PRO A 383 15.45 5.30 11.76
N LYS A 384 14.44 4.65 12.27
CA LYS A 384 13.86 3.44 11.64
C LYS A 384 12.64 3.76 10.76
N GLY A 385 11.91 4.83 11.06
CA GLY A 385 10.76 5.29 10.28
C GLY A 385 9.61 5.79 11.14
N VAL A 386 8.43 5.90 10.52
CA VAL A 386 7.22 6.41 11.18
C VAL A 386 6.60 5.32 12.05
N GLN A 387 6.52 5.56 13.34
CA GLN A 387 6.05 4.57 14.32
C GLN A 387 5.44 5.21 15.57
N ILE A 388 4.67 4.40 16.29
CA ILE A 388 4.25 4.67 17.66
C ILE A 388 5.37 4.22 18.60
N SER A 389 5.74 5.05 19.56
CA SER A 389 6.70 4.74 20.63
C SER A 389 6.18 5.21 21.98
N GLY A 390 6.83 4.81 23.06
CA GLY A 390 6.48 5.27 24.42
C GLY A 390 7.68 5.78 25.16
N THR A 391 7.50 6.78 26.03
CA THR A 391 8.61 7.33 26.83
C THR A 391 9.11 6.36 27.89
N SER A 392 8.21 5.57 28.49
CA SER A 392 8.52 4.54 29.48
C SER A 392 7.29 3.70 29.79
N GLY A 393 7.37 2.77 30.73
CA GLY A 393 6.29 2.12 31.44
C GLY A 393 5.10 1.66 30.60
N ARG A 394 3.91 2.17 30.92
CA ARG A 394 2.66 1.84 30.23
C ARG A 394 2.67 2.28 28.77
N ALA A 395 3.19 3.47 28.47
CA ALA A 395 3.24 3.97 27.12
C ALA A 395 4.08 3.09 26.18
N ALA A 396 5.22 2.57 26.64
CA ALA A 396 6.03 1.63 25.87
C ALA A 396 5.30 0.31 25.62
N LYS A 397 4.58 -0.21 26.62
CA LYS A 397 3.76 -1.43 26.47
C LYS A 397 2.64 -1.23 25.45
N LEU A 398 1.93 -0.09 25.49
CA LEU A 398 0.90 0.25 24.53
C LEU A 398 1.47 0.37 23.11
N ALA A 399 2.58 1.09 22.95
CA ALA A 399 3.24 1.25 21.66
C ALA A 399 3.58 -0.13 21.04
N ASN A 400 4.23 -1.01 21.80
CA ASN A 400 4.57 -2.35 21.34
C ASN A 400 3.32 -3.17 20.99
N TYR A 401 2.29 -3.14 21.82
CA TYR A 401 1.03 -3.85 21.56
C TYR A 401 0.37 -3.39 20.24
N TYR A 402 0.19 -2.08 20.05
CA TYR A 402 -0.49 -1.56 18.88
C TYR A 402 0.35 -1.69 17.60
N MET A 403 1.68 -1.49 17.68
CA MET A 403 2.56 -1.72 16.55
C MET A 403 2.54 -3.18 16.11
N SER A 404 2.67 -4.15 17.01
CA SER A 404 2.66 -5.57 16.69
C SER A 404 1.30 -6.07 16.17
N LYS A 405 0.20 -5.49 16.68
CA LYS A 405 -1.16 -5.90 16.28
C LYS A 405 -1.59 -5.34 14.93
N TYR A 406 -1.34 -4.07 14.66
CA TYR A 406 -1.90 -3.36 13.51
C TYR A 406 -0.89 -3.06 12.41
N PHE A 407 0.42 -3.11 12.70
CA PHE A 407 1.51 -2.79 11.78
C PHE A 407 2.49 -3.98 11.65
N ARG A 408 1.95 -5.16 11.38
CA ARG A 408 2.71 -6.44 11.39
C ARG A 408 3.85 -6.51 10.37
N SER A 409 3.81 -5.70 9.33
CA SER A 409 4.90 -5.59 8.35
C SER A 409 6.06 -4.73 8.86
N TRP A 410 5.93 -4.09 10.02
CA TRP A 410 6.98 -3.29 10.63
C TRP A 410 8.09 -4.21 11.15
N PRO A 411 9.34 -4.11 10.66
CA PRO A 411 10.41 -5.06 10.99
C PRO A 411 11.15 -4.73 12.29
N TYR A 412 10.64 -3.78 13.06
CA TYR A 412 11.28 -3.26 14.27
C TYR A 412 10.33 -3.33 15.46
N GLU A 413 10.92 -3.52 16.65
CA GLU A 413 10.17 -3.27 17.88
C GLU A 413 9.91 -1.78 18.08
N ALA A 414 8.73 -1.43 18.60
CA ALA A 414 8.43 -0.06 19.00
C ALA A 414 9.36 0.34 20.14
N ARG A 415 10.18 1.37 19.91
CA ARG A 415 11.19 1.79 20.87
C ARG A 415 10.56 2.41 22.11
N THR A 416 11.16 2.11 23.27
CA THR A 416 11.10 2.99 24.42
C THR A 416 12.06 4.16 24.15
N VAL A 417 11.50 5.35 23.92
CA VAL A 417 12.30 6.53 23.57
C VAL A 417 12.96 7.23 24.76
N GLY A 418 12.57 6.84 25.97
CA GLY A 418 13.12 7.35 27.22
C GLY A 418 12.55 8.71 27.64
N SER A 419 12.83 9.09 28.90
CA SER A 419 12.36 10.33 29.50
C SER A 419 12.95 11.60 28.87
N GLY A 420 14.04 11.48 28.11
CA GLY A 420 14.63 12.60 27.37
C GLY A 420 13.66 13.24 26.38
N TYR A 421 12.66 12.51 25.89
CA TYR A 421 11.60 13.03 25.03
C TYR A 421 10.64 14.00 25.74
N LEU A 422 10.65 14.02 27.06
CA LEU A 422 9.88 14.96 27.86
C LEU A 422 10.59 16.29 28.10
N ASN A 423 11.89 16.40 27.73
CA ASN A 423 12.65 17.63 27.72
C ASN A 423 12.51 18.30 26.36
N TYR A 424 11.82 19.42 26.26
CA TYR A 424 11.44 20.05 25.03
C TYR A 424 11.79 21.55 24.97
N GLU A 425 12.03 22.07 23.76
CA GLU A 425 12.21 23.49 23.47
C GLU A 425 10.86 24.22 23.37
N GLY A 426 9.82 23.50 22.99
CA GLY A 426 8.47 24.04 22.89
C GLY A 426 7.43 22.94 22.73
N LYS A 427 6.32 23.07 23.45
CA LYS A 427 5.14 22.21 23.35
C LYS A 427 3.94 23.04 22.91
N ALA A 428 3.45 22.77 21.71
CA ALA A 428 2.31 23.45 21.11
C ALA A 428 1.03 22.64 21.39
N ARG A 429 0.07 23.23 22.09
CA ARG A 429 -1.25 22.66 22.34
C ARG A 429 -2.28 23.37 21.48
N TRP A 430 -3.00 22.61 20.67
CA TRP A 430 -4.00 23.14 19.76
C TRP A 430 -5.07 23.94 20.49
N ASN A 431 -5.41 25.11 19.89
CA ASN A 431 -6.59 25.87 20.29
C ASN A 431 -7.82 25.26 19.61
N VAL A 432 -8.52 24.40 20.32
CA VAL A 432 -9.69 23.66 19.79
C VAL A 432 -11.01 24.42 19.94
N SER A 433 -10.97 25.57 20.61
CA SER A 433 -12.11 26.50 20.75
C SER A 433 -11.89 27.71 19.86
N GLY A 434 -12.41 27.67 18.63
CA GLY A 434 -12.23 28.73 17.63
C GLY A 434 -10.87 28.73 16.92
N GLY A 435 -10.07 27.68 17.05
CA GLY A 435 -8.81 27.49 16.35
C GLY A 435 -8.98 26.84 14.97
N VAL A 436 -7.83 26.47 14.36
CA VAL A 436 -7.79 25.80 13.04
C VAL A 436 -8.24 24.36 13.12
N LEU A 437 -8.14 23.71 14.26
CA LEU A 437 -8.72 22.40 14.58
C LEU A 437 -9.82 22.55 15.63
N SER A 438 -10.91 21.83 15.46
CA SER A 438 -11.95 21.64 16.48
C SER A 438 -11.77 20.29 17.19
N ASP A 439 -12.42 20.12 18.33
CA ASP A 439 -12.37 18.86 19.08
C ASP A 439 -13.78 18.45 19.56
N PRO A 440 -14.70 18.14 18.63
CA PRO A 440 -16.05 17.72 18.98
C PRO A 440 -16.07 16.39 19.76
N ASP A 441 -15.07 15.56 19.57
CA ASP A 441 -14.96 14.25 20.21
C ASP A 441 -14.31 14.31 21.60
N GLY A 442 -13.84 15.48 22.04
CA GLY A 442 -13.16 15.67 23.32
C GLY A 442 -11.82 14.97 23.45
N VAL A 443 -11.19 14.68 22.31
CA VAL A 443 -9.93 13.90 22.22
C VAL A 443 -8.81 14.51 23.05
N GLN A 444 -8.75 15.85 23.14
CA GLN A 444 -7.69 16.56 23.90
C GLN A 444 -7.72 16.23 25.40
N ASN A 445 -8.81 15.67 25.91
CA ASN A 445 -8.97 15.30 27.31
C ASN A 445 -8.93 13.79 27.55
N MET A 446 -8.67 12.99 26.52
CA MET A 446 -8.56 11.54 26.62
C MET A 446 -7.17 11.09 27.07
N SER A 447 -7.11 9.91 27.67
CA SER A 447 -5.84 9.21 27.91
C SER A 447 -5.31 8.59 26.62
N ALA A 448 -4.02 8.23 26.60
CA ALA A 448 -3.41 7.54 25.47
C ALA A 448 -4.13 6.21 25.12
N ASP A 449 -4.59 5.47 26.14
CA ASP A 449 -5.36 4.24 25.95
C ASP A 449 -6.67 4.49 25.17
N GLN A 450 -7.40 5.52 25.53
CA GLN A 450 -8.66 5.89 24.88
C GLN A 450 -8.42 6.32 23.43
N VAL A 451 -7.41 7.16 23.20
CA VAL A 451 -7.06 7.63 21.86
C VAL A 451 -6.67 6.47 20.95
N LEU A 452 -5.77 5.59 21.41
CA LEU A 452 -5.34 4.43 20.63
C LEU A 452 -6.49 3.46 20.34
N LYS A 453 -7.41 3.29 21.31
CA LYS A 453 -8.60 2.46 21.13
C LYS A 453 -9.54 3.04 20.06
N ILE A 454 -9.77 4.34 20.04
CA ILE A 454 -10.61 5.00 19.03
C ILE A 454 -9.94 4.90 17.64
N LEU A 455 -8.64 5.17 17.56
CA LEU A 455 -7.92 5.20 16.28
C LEU A 455 -7.69 3.81 15.66
N LEU A 456 -7.45 2.78 16.49
CA LEU A 456 -6.99 1.47 16.07
C LEU A 456 -7.84 0.30 16.57
N GLY A 457 -8.71 0.52 17.54
CA GLY A 457 -9.45 -0.54 18.24
C GLY A 457 -10.78 -0.96 17.60
N LYS A 458 -11.13 -0.42 16.39
CA LYS A 458 -12.39 -0.75 15.68
C LYS A 458 -12.30 -2.08 14.95
#